data_2983e3fbb06d6fcdc0f48ad2ffca6feb
#
_entry.id   2983e3fbb06d6fcdc0f48ad2ffca6feb
#
_cell.length_a   1.000
_cell.length_b   1.000
_cell.length_c   1.000
_cell.angle_alpha   90.00
_cell.angle_beta   90.00
_cell.angle_gamma   90.00
#
_symmetry.space_group_name_H-M   'P 1'
#
loop_
_entity.id
_entity.type
_entity.pdbx_description
1 polymer ?
#
loop_
_entity_poly.entity_id
_entity_poly.type
_entity_poly.pdbx_seq_one_letter_code
_entity_poly.pdbx_strand_id
1 'polypeptide(L)'
;MRKIAVITGSRADFGLLRSTIDAIDLHPDLDLQVIAAGAHLLPPNHTIENVRSQLRVDAVVEMQRSEVFGRTADAVAVGRGVSGFAAAFERLDPQVVLVLGDRIEAFAAASAASIGGRILAHVHGGDRAEGVADEAMRHAITKLAHLHFAATQESGERILRFGEPPSTVHVVGSPAIDGLDEMPPLDDSQHAEWGRPTTVLLLHGAGLPSATERRWADVAIEGVRGHGPVAIIRPNQDPGSEFVDQAITAAASEPMIQVLGHLDRPTFVGLLRHANVLVGNSSAGLIEAAALGCPAVNLGPRQAGRERPASVLEVETPDVQRITEAIEKAIAGKFEGGHPYGSGGTGRRIATLLGESRLEVSPRKRNAF
;
A
#
# COMPACT_ATOMS: atom_id res chain seq x y z
N MET A 1 2.83 -13.11 -27.14
CA MET A 1 2.99 -12.55 -25.77
C MET A 1 1.69 -11.89 -25.39
N ARG A 2 1.24 -12.11 -24.14
CA ARG A 2 0.00 -11.51 -23.59
C ARG A 2 0.31 -10.11 -23.07
N LYS A 3 -0.42 -9.10 -23.54
CA LYS A 3 -0.24 -7.71 -23.10
C LYS A 3 -0.89 -7.50 -21.72
N ILE A 4 -0.08 -7.09 -20.76
CA ILE A 4 -0.49 -6.83 -19.38
C ILE A 4 -0.28 -5.34 -19.09
N ALA A 5 -1.37 -4.59 -18.91
CA ALA A 5 -1.30 -3.22 -18.44
C ALA A 5 -1.27 -3.19 -16.91
N VAL A 6 -0.16 -2.76 -16.34
CA VAL A 6 -0.04 -2.53 -14.89
C VAL A 6 -0.28 -1.07 -14.59
N ILE A 7 -1.23 -0.80 -13.68
CA ILE A 7 -1.62 0.55 -13.31
C ILE A 7 -0.91 0.96 -12.01
N THR A 8 -0.29 2.13 -12.03
CA THR A 8 0.28 2.75 -10.83
C THR A 8 -0.21 4.19 -10.70
N GLY A 9 -0.77 4.54 -9.55
CA GLY A 9 -1.36 5.84 -9.26
C GLY A 9 -0.60 6.67 -8.24
N SER A 10 0.33 6.03 -7.50
CA SER A 10 1.11 6.71 -6.48
C SER A 10 2.47 6.04 -6.28
N ARG A 11 3.39 6.75 -5.63
CA ARG A 11 4.70 6.20 -5.30
C ARG A 11 4.62 4.96 -4.41
N ALA A 12 3.65 4.93 -3.50
CA ALA A 12 3.48 3.80 -2.58
C ALA A 12 3.08 2.53 -3.33
N ASP A 13 2.08 2.59 -4.19
CA ASP A 13 1.65 1.43 -4.97
C ASP A 13 2.69 1.01 -6.02
N PHE A 14 3.43 1.95 -6.62
CA PHE A 14 4.57 1.64 -7.49
C PHE A 14 5.63 0.81 -6.76
N GLY A 15 6.00 1.22 -5.54
CA GLY A 15 6.95 0.46 -4.71
C GLY A 15 6.46 -0.94 -4.36
N LEU A 16 5.17 -1.09 -4.07
CA LEU A 16 4.56 -2.39 -3.79
C LEU A 16 4.44 -3.28 -5.03
N LEU A 17 4.14 -2.70 -6.19
CA LEU A 17 3.99 -3.43 -7.45
C LEU A 17 5.34 -3.78 -8.11
N ARG A 18 6.47 -3.24 -7.62
CA ARG A 18 7.75 -3.35 -8.30
C ARG A 18 8.13 -4.79 -8.62
N SER A 19 8.07 -5.69 -7.65
CA SER A 19 8.39 -7.11 -7.86
C SER A 19 7.47 -7.79 -8.89
N THR A 20 6.20 -7.38 -8.93
CA THR A 20 5.22 -7.88 -9.91
C THR A 20 5.52 -7.35 -11.30
N ILE A 21 5.84 -6.06 -11.41
CA ILE A 21 6.22 -5.42 -12.67
C ILE A 21 7.47 -6.10 -13.24
N ASP A 22 8.53 -6.24 -12.44
CA ASP A 22 9.78 -6.88 -12.85
C ASP A 22 9.56 -8.34 -13.27
N ALA A 23 8.73 -9.08 -12.55
CA ALA A 23 8.41 -10.45 -12.89
C ALA A 23 7.60 -10.59 -14.19
N ILE A 24 6.70 -9.64 -14.48
CA ILE A 24 5.96 -9.60 -15.75
C ILE A 24 6.90 -9.26 -16.91
N ASP A 25 7.77 -8.26 -16.73
CA ASP A 25 8.73 -7.82 -17.75
C ASP A 25 9.72 -8.92 -18.16
N LEU A 26 10.14 -9.73 -17.19
CA LEU A 26 11.06 -10.86 -17.40
C LEU A 26 10.37 -12.13 -17.93
N HIS A 27 9.04 -12.18 -17.96
CA HIS A 27 8.32 -13.40 -18.34
C HIS A 27 8.23 -13.55 -19.86
N PRO A 28 8.65 -14.70 -20.46
CA PRO A 28 8.78 -14.85 -21.91
C PRO A 28 7.46 -14.73 -22.68
N ASP A 29 6.34 -15.02 -22.06
CA ASP A 29 5.01 -15.04 -22.70
C ASP A 29 4.18 -13.77 -22.41
N LEU A 30 4.72 -12.80 -21.64
CA LEU A 30 4.06 -11.56 -21.28
C LEU A 30 4.70 -10.35 -21.98
N ASP A 31 3.89 -9.31 -22.20
CA ASP A 31 4.29 -8.00 -22.73
C ASP A 31 3.81 -6.93 -21.77
N LEU A 32 4.75 -6.35 -21.03
CA LEU A 32 4.49 -5.35 -20.00
C LEU A 32 4.11 -4.01 -20.61
N GLN A 33 3.04 -3.42 -20.13
CA GLN A 33 2.64 -2.04 -20.39
C GLN A 33 2.44 -1.33 -19.05
N VAL A 34 3.17 -0.23 -18.80
CA VAL A 34 3.04 0.55 -17.56
C VAL A 34 2.22 1.81 -17.82
N ILE A 35 1.14 1.98 -17.05
CA ILE A 35 0.31 3.18 -17.12
C ILE A 35 0.39 3.91 -15.77
N ALA A 36 0.98 5.11 -15.80
CA ALA A 36 1.06 5.96 -14.63
C ALA A 36 -0.11 6.94 -14.58
N ALA A 37 -0.68 7.14 -13.38
CA ALA A 37 -1.88 7.95 -13.23
C ALA A 37 -1.87 8.80 -11.95
N GLY A 38 -2.82 9.70 -11.86
CA GLY A 38 -3.24 10.35 -10.64
C GLY A 38 -2.14 11.04 -9.84
N ALA A 39 -1.90 10.59 -8.62
CA ALA A 39 -0.99 11.24 -7.69
C ALA A 39 0.47 11.28 -8.16
N HIS A 40 0.89 10.43 -9.11
CA HIS A 40 2.21 10.53 -9.73
C HIS A 40 2.46 11.86 -10.45
N LEU A 41 1.39 12.53 -10.90
CA LEU A 41 1.44 13.74 -11.72
C LEU A 41 1.29 15.02 -10.90
N LEU A 42 1.05 14.89 -9.58
CA LEU A 42 0.77 16.04 -8.73
C LEU A 42 2.03 16.62 -8.08
N PRO A 43 2.12 17.96 -7.96
CA PRO A 43 3.12 18.61 -7.14
C PRO A 43 2.90 18.28 -5.64
N PRO A 44 3.93 18.45 -4.77
CA PRO A 44 5.28 18.88 -5.12
C PRO A 44 6.17 17.77 -5.66
N ASN A 45 5.77 16.50 -5.56
CA ASN A 45 6.69 15.38 -5.69
C ASN A 45 6.89 14.90 -7.14
N HIS A 46 5.92 15.13 -8.05
CA HIS A 46 5.98 14.68 -9.45
C HIS A 46 6.66 13.33 -9.64
N THR A 47 6.20 12.32 -8.89
CA THR A 47 6.87 11.01 -8.79
C THR A 47 6.86 10.20 -10.09
N ILE A 48 6.20 10.71 -11.13
CA ILE A 48 6.24 10.17 -12.49
C ILE A 48 7.69 10.07 -13.04
N GLU A 49 8.55 11.03 -12.72
CA GLU A 49 9.95 11.01 -13.18
C GLU A 49 10.73 9.86 -12.52
N ASN A 50 10.41 9.52 -11.28
CA ASN A 50 10.96 8.34 -10.63
C ASN A 50 10.53 7.04 -11.31
N VAL A 51 9.27 6.95 -11.76
CA VAL A 51 8.80 5.78 -12.54
C VAL A 51 9.52 5.73 -13.89
N ARG A 52 9.62 6.85 -14.61
CA ARG A 52 10.26 6.95 -15.92
C ARG A 52 11.76 6.66 -15.92
N SER A 53 12.44 6.96 -14.81
CA SER A 53 13.87 6.65 -14.67
C SER A 53 14.15 5.16 -14.50
N GLN A 54 13.13 4.36 -14.16
CA GLN A 54 13.25 2.94 -13.88
C GLN A 54 12.56 2.04 -14.91
N LEU A 55 11.51 2.55 -15.59
CA LEU A 55 10.67 1.79 -16.51
C LEU A 55 10.17 2.66 -17.65
N ARG A 56 9.87 2.02 -18.79
CA ARG A 56 9.10 2.67 -19.85
C ARG A 56 7.67 2.86 -19.38
N VAL A 57 7.17 4.10 -19.46
CA VAL A 57 5.77 4.44 -19.22
C VAL A 57 5.05 4.53 -20.56
N ASP A 58 4.10 3.64 -20.82
CA ASP A 58 3.40 3.51 -22.10
C ASP A 58 2.23 4.48 -22.24
N ALA A 59 1.64 4.87 -21.11
CA ALA A 59 0.60 5.89 -21.06
C ALA A 59 0.61 6.63 -19.72
N VAL A 60 0.06 7.84 -19.76
CA VAL A 60 -0.17 8.70 -18.59
C VAL A 60 -1.64 9.09 -18.57
N VAL A 61 -2.28 9.00 -17.39
CA VAL A 61 -3.69 9.35 -17.19
C VAL A 61 -3.82 10.41 -16.11
N GLU A 62 -4.15 11.62 -16.52
CA GLU A 62 -4.44 12.72 -15.60
C GLU A 62 -5.80 12.54 -14.93
N MET A 63 -5.84 12.60 -13.60
CA MET A 63 -7.06 12.41 -12.81
C MET A 63 -7.32 13.61 -11.90
N GLN A 64 -6.53 13.75 -10.84
CA GLN A 64 -6.61 14.87 -9.90
C GLN A 64 -6.08 16.16 -10.55
N ARG A 65 -6.45 17.29 -9.96
CA ARG A 65 -5.86 18.60 -10.25
C ARG A 65 -5.20 19.14 -9.00
N SER A 66 -4.04 19.76 -9.17
CA SER A 66 -3.40 20.52 -8.09
C SER A 66 -4.38 21.56 -7.52
N GLU A 67 -4.33 21.76 -6.21
CA GLU A 67 -5.15 22.75 -5.48
C GLU A 67 -6.66 22.45 -5.37
N VAL A 68 -7.14 21.29 -5.84
CA VAL A 68 -8.54 20.88 -5.73
C VAL A 68 -8.62 19.59 -4.92
N PHE A 69 -9.11 19.68 -3.69
CA PHE A 69 -9.13 18.59 -2.72
C PHE A 69 -10.54 18.25 -2.22
N GLY A 70 -10.66 17.05 -1.64
CA GLY A 70 -11.87 16.59 -0.98
C GLY A 70 -12.70 15.63 -1.82
N ARG A 71 -13.68 15.01 -1.17
CA ARG A 71 -14.46 13.87 -1.72
C ARG A 71 -15.14 14.17 -3.06
N THR A 72 -15.65 15.38 -3.25
CA THR A 72 -16.23 15.77 -4.55
C THR A 72 -15.16 15.87 -5.63
N ALA A 73 -13.98 16.39 -5.29
CA ALA A 73 -12.85 16.45 -6.22
C ALA A 73 -12.37 15.05 -6.62
N ASP A 74 -12.32 14.11 -5.68
CA ASP A 74 -11.96 12.71 -5.90
C ASP A 74 -12.97 12.03 -6.83
N ALA A 75 -14.28 12.24 -6.60
CA ALA A 75 -15.33 11.71 -7.48
C ALA A 75 -15.20 12.23 -8.93
N VAL A 76 -14.90 13.53 -9.09
CA VAL A 76 -14.65 14.13 -10.42
C VAL A 76 -13.36 13.58 -11.03
N ALA A 77 -12.31 13.37 -10.22
CA ALA A 77 -11.05 12.75 -10.66
C ALA A 77 -11.26 11.32 -11.16
N VAL A 78 -12.09 10.51 -10.48
CA VAL A 78 -12.47 9.17 -10.94
C VAL A 78 -13.13 9.25 -12.32
N GLY A 79 -14.07 10.16 -12.54
CA GLY A 79 -14.71 10.35 -13.84
C GLY A 79 -13.72 10.66 -14.97
N ARG A 80 -12.74 11.56 -14.72
CA ARG A 80 -11.65 11.83 -15.67
C ARG A 80 -10.77 10.60 -15.88
N GLY A 81 -10.44 9.88 -14.80
CA GLY A 81 -9.65 8.66 -14.85
C GLY A 81 -10.30 7.58 -15.72
N VAL A 82 -11.61 7.31 -15.53
CA VAL A 82 -12.34 6.34 -16.36
C VAL A 82 -12.22 6.69 -17.85
N SER A 83 -12.42 7.95 -18.22
CA SER A 83 -12.27 8.41 -19.61
C SER A 83 -10.84 8.28 -20.13
N GLY A 84 -9.85 8.66 -19.31
CA GLY A 84 -8.44 8.58 -19.69
C GLY A 84 -7.95 7.13 -19.83
N PHE A 85 -8.33 6.24 -18.91
CA PHE A 85 -7.99 4.82 -19.00
C PHE A 85 -8.69 4.15 -20.18
N ALA A 86 -9.95 4.49 -20.49
CA ALA A 86 -10.64 3.96 -21.67
C ALA A 86 -9.87 4.30 -22.96
N ALA A 87 -9.42 5.54 -23.12
CA ALA A 87 -8.61 5.97 -24.25
C ALA A 87 -7.23 5.27 -24.28
N ALA A 88 -6.58 5.11 -23.14
CA ALA A 88 -5.31 4.40 -23.04
C ALA A 88 -5.47 2.91 -23.41
N PHE A 89 -6.51 2.23 -22.93
CA PHE A 89 -6.78 0.83 -23.24
C PHE A 89 -7.17 0.60 -24.70
N GLU A 90 -7.88 1.54 -25.32
CA GLU A 90 -8.15 1.51 -26.76
C GLU A 90 -6.86 1.56 -27.59
N ARG A 91 -5.92 2.41 -27.22
CA ARG A 91 -4.65 2.59 -27.93
C ARG A 91 -3.66 1.45 -27.69
N LEU A 92 -3.50 1.00 -26.44
CA LEU A 92 -2.51 -0.01 -26.03
C LEU A 92 -3.02 -1.44 -26.25
N ASP A 93 -4.31 -1.63 -26.27
CA ASP A 93 -5.01 -2.90 -26.45
C ASP A 93 -4.52 -4.00 -25.49
N PRO A 94 -4.51 -3.77 -24.12
CA PRO A 94 -4.13 -4.79 -23.16
C PRO A 94 -5.17 -5.92 -23.11
N GLN A 95 -4.70 -7.15 -22.97
CA GLN A 95 -5.57 -8.30 -22.73
C GLN A 95 -5.95 -8.40 -21.25
N VAL A 96 -5.04 -8.02 -20.36
CA VAL A 96 -5.25 -7.97 -18.91
C VAL A 96 -4.85 -6.61 -18.37
N VAL A 97 -5.68 -6.05 -17.51
CA VAL A 97 -5.39 -4.85 -16.72
C VAL A 97 -5.18 -5.30 -15.28
N LEU A 98 -4.02 -5.00 -14.70
CA LEU A 98 -3.68 -5.33 -13.32
C LEU A 98 -3.71 -4.07 -12.46
N VAL A 99 -4.49 -4.12 -11.38
CA VAL A 99 -4.62 -3.06 -10.38
C VAL A 99 -4.30 -3.59 -8.99
N LEU A 100 -3.82 -2.71 -8.10
CA LEU A 100 -3.54 -3.03 -6.70
C LEU A 100 -4.43 -2.19 -5.78
N GLY A 101 -5.02 -2.85 -4.79
CA GLY A 101 -5.65 -2.20 -3.64
C GLY A 101 -6.97 -1.50 -3.96
N ASP A 102 -7.12 -0.27 -3.49
CA ASP A 102 -8.41 0.40 -3.31
C ASP A 102 -8.43 1.89 -3.68
N ARG A 103 -7.31 2.44 -4.16
CA ARG A 103 -7.22 3.86 -4.49
C ARG A 103 -8.12 4.24 -5.66
N ILE A 104 -8.47 5.53 -5.72
CA ILE A 104 -9.31 6.08 -6.79
C ILE A 104 -8.75 5.84 -8.19
N GLU A 105 -7.43 5.76 -8.34
CA GLU A 105 -6.75 5.44 -9.60
C GLU A 105 -7.03 3.99 -10.01
N ALA A 106 -6.91 3.05 -9.05
CA ALA A 106 -7.23 1.65 -9.27
C ALA A 106 -8.71 1.44 -9.59
N PHE A 107 -9.61 2.16 -8.89
CA PHE A 107 -11.05 2.08 -9.14
C PHE A 107 -11.45 2.63 -10.52
N ALA A 108 -10.85 3.74 -10.94
CA ALA A 108 -11.09 4.30 -12.27
C ALA A 108 -10.60 3.35 -13.39
N ALA A 109 -9.40 2.78 -13.23
CA ALA A 109 -8.86 1.80 -14.18
C ALA A 109 -9.69 0.52 -14.23
N ALA A 110 -10.10 0.00 -13.06
CA ALA A 110 -10.96 -1.18 -12.96
C ALA A 110 -12.32 -0.98 -13.64
N SER A 111 -12.92 0.19 -13.43
CA SER A 111 -14.19 0.56 -14.07
C SER A 111 -14.04 0.61 -15.61
N ALA A 112 -13.00 1.28 -16.12
CA ALA A 112 -12.72 1.37 -17.54
C ALA A 112 -12.44 -0.02 -18.15
N ALA A 113 -11.66 -0.86 -17.47
CA ALA A 113 -11.32 -2.21 -17.94
C ALA A 113 -12.56 -3.11 -18.02
N SER A 114 -13.37 -3.13 -16.95
CA SER A 114 -14.57 -3.96 -16.87
C SER A 114 -15.62 -3.55 -17.93
N ILE A 115 -15.92 -2.26 -18.05
CA ILE A 115 -16.87 -1.75 -19.05
C ILE A 115 -16.33 -1.96 -20.47
N GLY A 116 -15.03 -1.78 -20.68
CA GLY A 116 -14.35 -1.96 -21.96
C GLY A 116 -14.12 -3.42 -22.37
N GLY A 117 -14.61 -4.40 -21.58
CA GLY A 117 -14.49 -5.85 -21.88
C GLY A 117 -13.05 -6.37 -21.81
N ARG A 118 -12.20 -5.78 -20.98
CA ARG A 118 -10.84 -6.27 -20.70
C ARG A 118 -10.85 -7.18 -19.47
N ILE A 119 -9.96 -8.18 -19.43
CA ILE A 119 -9.77 -8.97 -18.21
C ILE A 119 -9.13 -8.07 -17.15
N LEU A 120 -9.76 -8.01 -15.99
CA LEU A 120 -9.25 -7.26 -14.84
C LEU A 120 -8.68 -8.22 -13.79
N ALA A 121 -7.44 -7.99 -13.40
CA ALA A 121 -6.74 -8.69 -12.32
C ALA A 121 -6.58 -7.75 -11.11
N HIS A 122 -6.95 -8.19 -9.92
CA HIS A 122 -6.93 -7.40 -8.71
C HIS A 122 -5.98 -8.01 -7.67
N VAL A 123 -4.94 -7.28 -7.31
CA VAL A 123 -4.00 -7.61 -6.23
C VAL A 123 -4.49 -6.98 -4.93
N HIS A 124 -4.42 -7.68 -3.81
CA HIS A 124 -4.98 -7.26 -2.51
C HIS A 124 -6.51 -7.08 -2.51
N GLY A 125 -7.21 -7.74 -3.45
CA GLY A 125 -8.65 -7.90 -3.37
C GLY A 125 -9.05 -8.71 -2.14
N GLY A 126 -10.26 -8.44 -1.60
CA GLY A 126 -10.77 -9.13 -0.43
C GLY A 126 -10.15 -8.72 0.91
N ASP A 127 -9.08 -7.94 0.95
CA ASP A 127 -8.55 -7.36 2.19
C ASP A 127 -9.60 -6.47 2.86
N ARG A 128 -9.48 -6.30 4.19
CA ARG A 128 -10.29 -5.35 4.97
C ARG A 128 -9.43 -4.17 5.41
N ALA A 129 -10.03 -2.99 5.47
CA ALA A 129 -9.47 -1.79 6.06
C ALA A 129 -10.63 -0.89 6.49
N GLU A 130 -11.42 -1.34 7.46
CA GLU A 130 -12.70 -0.73 7.87
C GLU A 130 -12.56 0.71 8.39
N GLY A 131 -11.36 1.12 8.77
CA GLY A 131 -11.06 2.45 9.26
C GLY A 131 -10.81 3.51 8.17
N VAL A 132 -10.97 3.18 6.88
CA VAL A 132 -10.75 4.12 5.77
C VAL A 132 -11.91 4.13 4.79
N ALA A 133 -12.08 5.26 4.09
CA ALA A 133 -13.18 5.45 3.13
C ALA A 133 -13.07 4.54 1.88
N ASP A 134 -11.90 3.95 1.67
CA ASP A 134 -11.56 3.20 0.45
C ASP A 134 -12.04 1.74 0.47
N GLU A 135 -12.53 1.26 1.61
CA GLU A 135 -13.01 -0.13 1.80
C GLU A 135 -14.08 -0.51 0.75
N ALA A 136 -15.06 0.36 0.51
CA ALA A 136 -16.11 0.13 -0.47
C ALA A 136 -15.55 0.04 -1.90
N MET A 137 -14.55 0.87 -2.24
CA MET A 137 -13.91 0.85 -3.56
C MET A 137 -13.15 -0.46 -3.76
N ARG A 138 -12.42 -0.95 -2.75
CA ARG A 138 -11.73 -2.25 -2.81
C ARG A 138 -12.69 -3.38 -3.16
N HIS A 139 -13.81 -3.47 -2.45
CA HIS A 139 -14.78 -4.51 -2.69
C HIS A 139 -15.49 -4.36 -4.05
N ALA A 140 -15.72 -3.12 -4.50
CA ALA A 140 -16.22 -2.86 -5.84
C ALA A 140 -15.22 -3.31 -6.92
N ILE A 141 -13.91 -3.00 -6.78
CA ILE A 141 -12.87 -3.50 -7.69
C ILE A 141 -12.83 -5.03 -7.68
N THR A 142 -12.90 -5.66 -6.50
CA THR A 142 -12.98 -7.12 -6.37
C THR A 142 -14.17 -7.68 -7.17
N LYS A 143 -15.35 -7.06 -7.08
CA LYS A 143 -16.52 -7.50 -7.85
C LYS A 143 -16.39 -7.27 -9.36
N LEU A 144 -15.65 -6.26 -9.78
CA LEU A 144 -15.36 -6.02 -11.20
C LEU A 144 -14.28 -6.97 -11.75
N ALA A 145 -13.37 -7.43 -10.90
CA ALA A 145 -12.20 -8.22 -11.29
C ALA A 145 -12.58 -9.64 -11.74
N HIS A 146 -11.80 -10.18 -12.66
CA HIS A 146 -11.93 -11.52 -13.23
C HIS A 146 -10.91 -12.49 -12.63
N LEU A 147 -9.74 -11.97 -12.21
CA LEU A 147 -8.67 -12.70 -11.53
C LEU A 147 -8.39 -12.02 -10.19
N HIS A 148 -8.22 -12.80 -9.15
CA HIS A 148 -8.06 -12.31 -7.80
C HIS A 148 -6.75 -12.84 -7.22
N PHE A 149 -5.84 -11.94 -6.91
CA PHE A 149 -4.56 -12.23 -6.27
C PHE A 149 -4.62 -11.78 -4.82
N ALA A 150 -5.22 -12.64 -3.98
CA ALA A 150 -5.42 -12.38 -2.56
C ALA A 150 -4.08 -12.42 -1.79
N ALA A 151 -3.91 -11.50 -0.85
CA ALA A 151 -2.71 -11.43 -0.05
C ALA A 151 -2.69 -12.46 1.09
N THR A 152 -3.86 -12.85 1.60
CA THR A 152 -4.01 -13.76 2.71
C THR A 152 -5.06 -14.83 2.43
N GLN A 153 -5.05 -15.91 3.22
CA GLN A 153 -6.08 -16.96 3.13
C GLN A 153 -7.47 -16.40 3.41
N GLU A 154 -7.62 -15.56 4.44
CA GLU A 154 -8.91 -14.97 4.80
C GLU A 154 -9.44 -14.02 3.72
N SER A 155 -8.56 -13.26 3.08
CA SER A 155 -8.93 -12.41 1.94
C SER A 155 -9.42 -13.25 0.77
N GLY A 156 -8.76 -14.39 0.49
CA GLY A 156 -9.22 -15.35 -0.52
C GLY A 156 -10.60 -15.91 -0.20
N GLU A 157 -10.83 -16.36 1.04
CA GLU A 157 -12.13 -16.85 1.49
C GLU A 157 -13.24 -15.80 1.41
N ARG A 158 -12.90 -14.53 1.67
CA ARG A 158 -13.84 -13.40 1.55
C ARG A 158 -14.22 -13.16 0.09
N ILE A 159 -13.28 -13.27 -0.84
CA ILE A 159 -13.56 -13.20 -2.28
C ILE A 159 -14.49 -14.33 -2.72
N LEU A 160 -14.27 -15.56 -2.25
CA LEU A 160 -15.18 -16.68 -2.52
C LEU A 160 -16.60 -16.41 -1.99
N ARG A 161 -16.72 -15.82 -0.80
CA ARG A 161 -18.04 -15.41 -0.24
C ARG A 161 -18.72 -14.31 -1.04
N PHE A 162 -17.98 -13.51 -1.81
CA PHE A 162 -18.56 -12.57 -2.76
C PHE A 162 -19.11 -13.25 -4.02
N GLY A 163 -19.01 -14.58 -4.13
CA GLY A 163 -19.50 -15.36 -5.26
C GLY A 163 -18.55 -15.36 -6.45
N GLU A 164 -17.24 -15.23 -6.21
CA GLU A 164 -16.24 -15.41 -7.26
C GLU A 164 -15.90 -16.90 -7.43
N PRO A 165 -15.69 -17.36 -8.68
CA PRO A 165 -15.35 -18.76 -8.95
C PRO A 165 -14.01 -19.16 -8.29
N PRO A 166 -13.92 -20.32 -7.60
CA PRO A 166 -12.67 -20.75 -6.97
C PRO A 166 -11.46 -20.82 -7.90
N SER A 167 -11.68 -21.14 -9.17
CA SER A 167 -10.61 -21.20 -10.18
C SER A 167 -9.99 -19.85 -10.53
N THR A 168 -10.60 -18.75 -10.09
CA THR A 168 -10.11 -17.37 -10.35
C THR A 168 -9.52 -16.71 -9.11
N VAL A 169 -9.54 -17.39 -7.96
CA VAL A 169 -9.06 -16.85 -6.68
C VAL A 169 -7.75 -17.55 -6.30
N HIS A 170 -6.68 -16.78 -6.27
CA HIS A 170 -5.34 -17.27 -5.95
C HIS A 170 -4.81 -16.55 -4.73
N VAL A 171 -4.46 -17.30 -3.68
CA VAL A 171 -3.77 -16.75 -2.51
C VAL A 171 -2.27 -16.73 -2.83
N VAL A 172 -1.76 -15.55 -3.14
CA VAL A 172 -0.39 -15.37 -3.64
C VAL A 172 0.56 -14.70 -2.63
N GLY A 173 0.03 -14.18 -1.53
CA GLY A 173 0.78 -13.34 -0.60
C GLY A 173 0.77 -11.87 -1.03
N SER A 174 1.50 -11.04 -0.28
CA SER A 174 1.63 -9.61 -0.57
C SER A 174 2.93 -9.31 -1.31
N PRO A 175 2.90 -8.57 -2.43
CA PRO A 175 4.13 -8.11 -3.08
C PRO A 175 4.91 -7.11 -2.21
N ALA A 176 4.29 -6.58 -1.15
CA ALA A 176 4.95 -5.71 -0.18
C ALA A 176 6.11 -6.38 0.58
N ILE A 177 6.15 -7.70 0.64
CA ILE A 177 7.23 -8.43 1.32
C ILE A 177 8.27 -9.00 0.34
N ASP A 178 8.05 -8.86 -0.96
CA ASP A 178 9.01 -9.36 -1.95
C ASP A 178 10.32 -8.56 -1.89
N GLY A 179 11.44 -9.29 -1.87
CA GLY A 179 12.78 -8.71 -1.90
C GLY A 179 13.18 -7.97 -0.61
N LEU A 180 12.40 -8.04 0.46
CA LEU A 180 12.76 -7.39 1.73
C LEU A 180 14.08 -7.90 2.26
N ASP A 181 14.33 -9.21 2.18
CA ASP A 181 15.55 -9.84 2.70
C ASP A 181 16.82 -9.41 1.92
N GLU A 182 16.65 -8.99 0.67
CA GLU A 182 17.72 -8.53 -0.21
C GLU A 182 18.10 -7.05 0.04
N MET A 183 17.23 -6.29 0.70
CA MET A 183 17.47 -4.89 1.01
C MET A 183 18.34 -4.77 2.27
N PRO A 184 19.54 -4.15 2.19
CA PRO A 184 20.43 -4.01 3.34
C PRO A 184 19.86 -3.06 4.40
N PRO A 185 20.36 -3.11 5.65
CA PRO A 185 20.14 -2.04 6.60
C PRO A 185 20.75 -0.73 6.06
N LEU A 186 20.34 0.42 6.61
CA LEU A 186 21.02 1.69 6.34
C LEU A 186 22.51 1.54 6.64
N ASP A 187 23.34 2.21 5.85
CA ASP A 187 24.74 2.30 6.21
C ASP A 187 24.94 3.09 7.52
N ASP A 188 26.04 2.83 8.20
CA ASP A 188 26.30 3.40 9.53
C ASP A 188 26.40 4.93 9.52
N SER A 189 26.84 5.53 8.42
CA SER A 189 26.92 6.98 8.23
C SER A 189 25.54 7.62 8.17
N GLN A 190 24.66 7.09 7.32
CA GLN A 190 23.30 7.58 7.17
C GLN A 190 22.48 7.37 8.46
N HIS A 191 22.62 6.22 9.11
CA HIS A 191 21.96 5.95 10.38
C HIS A 191 22.44 6.91 11.48
N ALA A 192 23.75 7.22 11.51
CA ALA A 192 24.33 8.18 12.45
C ALA A 192 23.88 9.63 12.17
N GLU A 193 23.78 10.03 10.90
CA GLU A 193 23.25 11.34 10.48
C GLU A 193 21.83 11.58 11.01
N TRP A 194 21.02 10.53 11.09
CA TRP A 194 19.67 10.61 11.62
C TRP A 194 19.57 10.43 13.14
N GLY A 195 20.70 10.42 13.84
CA GLY A 195 20.75 10.27 15.31
C GLY A 195 20.52 8.84 15.78
N ARG A 196 20.74 7.84 14.93
CA ARG A 196 20.60 6.39 15.21
C ARG A 196 19.21 6.03 15.76
N PRO A 197 18.13 6.34 15.06
CA PRO A 197 16.78 6.05 15.54
C PRO A 197 16.56 4.55 15.72
N THR A 198 16.00 4.20 16.87
CA THR A 198 15.60 2.84 17.23
C THR A 198 14.09 2.68 17.34
N THR A 199 13.36 3.76 17.33
CA THR A 199 11.88 3.79 17.25
C THR A 199 11.47 4.55 15.99
N VAL A 200 10.58 3.97 15.20
CA VAL A 200 10.01 4.62 14.01
C VAL A 200 8.55 4.95 14.27
N LEU A 201 8.16 6.21 14.05
CA LEU A 201 6.76 6.65 14.09
C LEU A 201 6.26 6.94 12.68
N LEU A 202 5.20 6.27 12.25
CA LEU A 202 4.60 6.43 10.92
C LEU A 202 3.07 6.55 11.04
N LEU A 203 2.59 7.78 11.01
CA LEU A 203 1.18 8.12 11.09
C LEU A 203 0.68 8.65 9.76
N HIS A 204 -0.56 8.32 9.43
CA HIS A 204 -1.31 8.86 8.29
C HIS A 204 -2.66 9.40 8.76
N GLY A 205 -3.22 10.32 8.02
CA GLY A 205 -4.61 10.72 8.24
C GLY A 205 -5.55 9.53 8.11
N ALA A 206 -6.55 9.47 8.98
CA ALA A 206 -7.58 8.43 8.98
C ALA A 206 -8.97 9.00 8.59
N GLY A 207 -9.03 10.27 8.18
CA GLY A 207 -10.29 10.96 7.84
C GLY A 207 -11.19 11.23 9.05
N LEU A 208 -10.61 11.27 10.24
CA LEU A 208 -11.29 11.62 11.49
C LEU A 208 -11.49 13.13 11.59
N PRO A 209 -12.34 13.62 12.53
CA PRO A 209 -12.43 15.06 12.81
C PRO A 209 -11.05 15.65 13.12
N SER A 210 -10.76 16.83 12.60
CA SER A 210 -9.44 17.49 12.67
C SER A 210 -8.84 17.56 14.09
N ALA A 211 -9.65 17.88 15.08
CA ALA A 211 -9.22 17.91 16.47
C ALA A 211 -8.84 16.52 17.01
N THR A 212 -9.43 15.45 16.49
CA THR A 212 -9.09 14.06 16.84
C THR A 212 -7.80 13.65 16.18
N GLU A 213 -7.63 13.90 14.86
CA GLU A 213 -6.39 13.63 14.12
C GLU A 213 -5.19 14.29 14.82
N ARG A 214 -5.30 15.58 15.10
CA ARG A 214 -4.25 16.33 15.79
C ARG A 214 -3.94 15.74 17.16
N ARG A 215 -4.95 15.56 18.00
CA ARG A 215 -4.77 15.02 19.36
C ARG A 215 -4.13 13.63 19.34
N TRP A 216 -4.54 12.75 18.43
CA TRP A 216 -3.99 11.40 18.35
C TRP A 216 -2.53 11.42 17.88
N ALA A 217 -2.18 12.33 16.98
CA ALA A 217 -0.80 12.53 16.59
C ALA A 217 0.07 13.05 17.75
N ASP A 218 -0.42 14.05 18.50
CA ASP A 218 0.27 14.57 19.68
C ASP A 218 0.47 13.47 20.75
N VAL A 219 -0.56 12.66 21.02
CA VAL A 219 -0.51 11.52 21.96
C VAL A 219 0.47 10.45 21.49
N ALA A 220 0.50 10.14 20.20
CA ALA A 220 1.43 9.16 19.63
C ALA A 220 2.89 9.63 19.74
N ILE A 221 3.14 10.90 19.45
CA ILE A 221 4.49 11.52 19.59
C ILE A 221 4.92 11.48 21.06
N GLU A 222 4.05 11.83 22.00
CA GLU A 222 4.34 11.74 23.44
C GLU A 222 4.62 10.30 23.88
N GLY A 223 3.82 9.33 23.39
CA GLY A 223 3.94 7.91 23.75
C GLY A 223 5.23 7.24 23.27
N VAL A 224 5.86 7.74 22.20
CA VAL A 224 7.15 7.20 21.72
C VAL A 224 8.36 7.83 22.42
N ARG A 225 8.17 8.94 23.16
CA ARG A 225 9.25 9.56 23.95
C ARG A 225 9.75 8.58 25.01
N GLY A 226 11.06 8.58 25.23
CA GLY A 226 11.68 7.69 26.21
C GLY A 226 12.02 6.28 25.70
N HIS A 227 11.63 5.93 24.46
CA HIS A 227 11.95 4.64 23.86
C HIS A 227 13.11 4.71 22.85
N GLY A 228 14.13 5.53 23.14
CA GLY A 228 15.31 5.76 22.31
C GLY A 228 15.14 6.94 21.33
N PRO A 229 16.11 7.17 20.45
CA PRO A 229 15.97 8.13 19.37
C PRO A 229 14.86 7.72 18.41
N VAL A 230 14.03 8.69 18.00
CA VAL A 230 12.82 8.48 17.19
C VAL A 230 13.00 9.04 15.79
N ALA A 231 12.73 8.24 14.77
CA ALA A 231 12.50 8.74 13.42
C ALA A 231 11.00 8.89 13.18
N ILE A 232 10.55 10.09 12.87
CA ILE A 232 9.17 10.35 12.46
C ILE A 232 9.12 10.56 10.95
N ILE A 233 8.41 9.70 10.23
CA ILE A 233 8.22 9.83 8.79
C ILE A 233 6.95 10.62 8.53
N ARG A 234 7.05 11.66 7.67
CA ARG A 234 5.88 12.47 7.31
C ARG A 234 4.79 11.66 6.63
N PRO A 235 3.50 12.00 6.87
CA PRO A 235 2.36 11.29 6.32
C PRO A 235 2.26 11.37 4.80
N ASN A 236 1.50 10.44 4.21
CA ASN A 236 0.99 10.61 2.84
C ASN A 236 -0.06 11.73 2.80
N GLN A 237 -0.51 12.08 1.58
CA GLN A 237 -1.56 13.09 1.35
C GLN A 237 -2.98 12.49 1.50
N ASP A 238 -3.19 11.67 2.55
CA ASP A 238 -4.52 11.14 2.87
C ASP A 238 -5.36 12.24 3.58
N PRO A 239 -6.70 12.17 3.55
CA PRO A 239 -7.56 13.12 4.28
C PRO A 239 -7.19 13.19 5.77
N GLY A 240 -6.96 14.38 6.31
CA GLY A 240 -6.56 14.62 7.70
C GLY A 240 -5.05 14.64 7.94
N SER A 241 -4.24 14.35 6.91
CA SER A 241 -2.77 14.34 7.02
C SER A 241 -2.18 15.69 7.41
N GLU A 242 -2.82 16.80 7.07
CA GLU A 242 -2.39 18.15 7.44
C GLU A 242 -2.35 18.36 8.96
N PHE A 243 -3.27 17.74 9.70
CA PHE A 243 -3.31 17.84 11.17
C PHE A 243 -2.24 16.97 11.83
N VAL A 244 -1.96 15.81 11.24
CA VAL A 244 -0.85 14.93 11.64
C VAL A 244 0.48 15.66 11.39
N ASP A 245 0.66 16.26 10.23
CA ASP A 245 1.89 16.96 9.85
C ASP A 245 2.15 18.21 10.73
N GLN A 246 1.11 18.91 11.16
CA GLN A 246 1.22 20.00 12.14
C GLN A 246 1.77 19.52 13.49
N ALA A 247 1.32 18.33 13.98
CA ALA A 247 1.85 17.75 15.22
C ALA A 247 3.34 17.39 15.07
N ILE A 248 3.70 16.74 13.96
CA ILE A 248 5.07 16.36 13.63
C ILE A 248 5.98 17.59 13.55
N THR A 249 5.49 18.66 12.90
CA THR A 249 6.25 19.90 12.75
C THR A 249 6.50 20.58 14.11
N ALA A 250 5.53 20.52 15.02
CA ALA A 250 5.70 21.04 16.38
C ALA A 250 6.78 20.29 17.19
N ALA A 251 6.93 18.98 16.96
CA ALA A 251 7.91 18.14 17.64
C ALA A 251 9.32 18.16 16.98
N ALA A 252 9.47 18.75 15.79
CA ALA A 252 10.69 18.67 14.99
C ALA A 252 11.95 19.33 15.64
N SER A 253 11.76 20.17 16.66
CA SER A 253 12.87 20.81 17.39
C SER A 253 13.39 20.00 18.59
N GLU A 254 12.80 18.83 18.87
CA GLU A 254 13.17 18.01 20.01
C GLU A 254 14.44 17.20 19.73
N PRO A 255 15.41 17.16 20.68
CA PRO A 255 16.75 16.60 20.42
C PRO A 255 16.77 15.11 20.05
N MET A 256 15.75 14.35 20.49
CA MET A 256 15.66 12.91 20.25
C MET A 256 14.72 12.54 19.10
N ILE A 257 14.21 13.54 18.38
CA ILE A 257 13.28 13.36 17.28
C ILE A 257 13.94 13.80 15.97
N GLN A 258 14.05 12.88 15.04
CA GLN A 258 14.44 13.15 13.66
C GLN A 258 13.22 13.08 12.76
N VAL A 259 12.80 14.21 12.21
CA VAL A 259 11.71 14.24 11.23
C VAL A 259 12.28 13.96 9.84
N LEU A 260 11.80 12.90 9.23
CA LEU A 260 12.19 12.48 7.89
C LEU A 260 11.08 12.81 6.90
N GLY A 261 11.48 13.25 5.74
CA GLY A 261 10.58 13.38 4.61
C GLY A 261 10.11 12.00 4.10
N HIS A 262 9.67 12.00 2.88
CA HIS A 262 9.27 10.76 2.23
C HIS A 262 10.51 9.93 1.87
N LEU A 263 10.57 8.67 2.32
CA LEU A 263 11.66 7.74 2.04
C LEU A 263 11.34 6.88 0.81
N ASP A 264 12.34 6.49 0.05
CA ASP A 264 12.20 5.40 -0.90
C ASP A 264 12.15 4.06 -0.18
N ARG A 265 11.73 3.02 -0.89
CA ARG A 265 11.52 1.70 -0.29
C ARG A 265 12.82 1.11 0.32
N PRO A 266 13.98 1.08 -0.37
CA PRO A 266 15.21 0.57 0.22
C PRO A 266 15.61 1.31 1.50
N THR A 267 15.53 2.63 1.50
CA THR A 267 15.85 3.48 2.66
C THR A 267 14.88 3.22 3.81
N PHE A 268 13.57 3.09 3.54
CA PHE A 268 12.57 2.77 4.55
C PHE A 268 12.80 1.38 5.17
N VAL A 269 13.04 0.37 4.34
CA VAL A 269 13.35 -0.99 4.80
C VAL A 269 14.66 -1.01 5.60
N GLY A 270 15.67 -0.31 5.10
CA GLY A 270 16.95 -0.16 5.80
C GLY A 270 16.81 0.47 7.19
N LEU A 271 15.93 1.47 7.33
CA LEU A 271 15.60 2.08 8.63
C LEU A 271 14.89 1.07 9.55
N LEU A 272 13.91 0.31 9.03
CA LEU A 272 13.19 -0.70 9.83
C LEU A 272 14.10 -1.82 10.34
N ARG A 273 15.18 -2.14 9.64
CA ARG A 273 16.17 -3.12 10.09
C ARG A 273 16.99 -2.66 11.30
N HIS A 274 17.05 -1.37 11.56
CA HIS A 274 17.67 -0.80 12.78
C HIS A 274 16.64 -0.55 13.89
N ALA A 275 15.33 -0.56 13.56
CA ALA A 275 14.30 -0.22 14.51
C ALA A 275 14.00 -1.39 15.47
N ASN A 276 13.85 -1.07 16.76
CA ASN A 276 13.32 -1.99 17.76
C ASN A 276 11.80 -2.12 17.67
N VAL A 277 11.12 -1.09 17.16
CA VAL A 277 9.66 -1.05 17.04
C VAL A 277 9.21 -0.02 15.99
N LEU A 278 8.16 -0.35 15.24
CA LEU A 278 7.40 0.60 14.43
C LEU A 278 6.08 0.93 15.12
N VAL A 279 5.83 2.20 15.39
CA VAL A 279 4.59 2.70 16.01
C VAL A 279 3.80 3.49 14.97
N GLY A 280 2.49 3.33 14.91
CA GLY A 280 1.66 4.14 14.03
C GLY A 280 0.44 3.42 13.48
N ASN A 281 -0.14 3.96 12.41
CA ASN A 281 -1.35 3.42 11.79
C ASN A 281 -1.17 3.03 10.31
N SER A 282 0.08 2.83 9.91
CA SER A 282 0.42 2.38 8.55
C SER A 282 0.30 0.88 8.40
N SER A 283 -0.14 0.41 7.23
CA SER A 283 -0.09 -1.02 6.88
C SER A 283 1.33 -1.59 6.89
N ALA A 284 2.35 -0.74 6.77
CA ALA A 284 3.74 -1.15 6.86
C ALA A 284 4.09 -1.82 8.20
N GLY A 285 3.41 -1.45 9.30
CA GLY A 285 3.56 -2.13 10.59
C GLY A 285 3.06 -3.57 10.57
N LEU A 286 1.99 -3.83 9.83
CA LEU A 286 1.37 -5.15 9.73
C LEU A 286 2.08 -6.05 8.72
N ILE A 287 2.68 -5.46 7.69
CA ILE A 287 3.21 -6.22 6.54
C ILE A 287 4.73 -6.18 6.55
N GLU A 288 5.35 -5.05 6.21
CA GLU A 288 6.80 -4.96 5.99
C GLU A 288 7.60 -5.10 7.29
N ALA A 289 7.25 -4.33 8.34
CA ALA A 289 7.97 -4.38 9.61
C ALA A 289 7.90 -5.78 10.24
N ALA A 290 6.71 -6.36 10.26
CA ALA A 290 6.52 -7.71 10.79
C ALA A 290 7.28 -8.78 9.99
N ALA A 291 7.36 -8.66 8.66
CA ALA A 291 8.14 -9.56 7.81
C ALA A 291 9.66 -9.41 8.04
N LEU A 292 10.12 -8.23 8.45
CA LEU A 292 11.51 -7.95 8.82
C LEU A 292 11.85 -8.35 10.26
N GLY A 293 10.86 -8.86 11.03
CA GLY A 293 11.04 -9.17 12.45
C GLY A 293 11.03 -7.94 13.35
N CYS A 294 10.71 -6.75 12.84
CA CYS A 294 10.49 -5.54 13.62
C CYS A 294 9.06 -5.54 14.15
N PRO A 295 8.83 -5.63 15.47
CA PRO A 295 7.49 -5.60 16.03
C PRO A 295 6.84 -4.24 15.80
N ALA A 296 5.50 -4.22 15.83
CA ALA A 296 4.77 -2.97 15.60
C ALA A 296 3.67 -2.73 16.65
N VAL A 297 3.38 -1.45 16.90
CA VAL A 297 2.24 -1.01 17.69
C VAL A 297 1.30 -0.25 16.76
N ASN A 298 0.14 -0.87 16.43
CA ASN A 298 -0.87 -0.25 15.59
C ASN A 298 -1.77 0.67 16.40
N LEU A 299 -1.93 1.91 15.95
CA LEU A 299 -2.70 2.94 16.63
C LEU A 299 -4.01 3.23 15.91
N GLY A 300 -5.11 3.08 16.64
CA GLY A 300 -6.44 3.45 16.16
C GLY A 300 -7.00 2.51 15.08
N PRO A 301 -8.16 2.87 14.48
CA PRO A 301 -8.97 1.96 13.68
C PRO A 301 -8.55 1.86 12.20
N ARG A 302 -7.55 2.65 11.73
CA ARG A 302 -7.23 2.75 10.29
C ARG A 302 -6.94 1.39 9.64
N GLN A 303 -6.36 0.44 10.43
CA GLN A 303 -6.08 -0.92 9.97
C GLN A 303 -7.09 -1.96 10.53
N ALA A 304 -8.26 -1.51 11.00
CA ALA A 304 -9.28 -2.41 11.53
C ALA A 304 -9.70 -3.46 10.49
N GLY A 305 -9.88 -4.69 10.94
CA GLY A 305 -10.30 -5.81 10.10
C GLY A 305 -9.20 -6.48 9.29
N ARG A 306 -7.96 -5.94 9.26
CA ARG A 306 -6.82 -6.61 8.60
C ARG A 306 -6.28 -7.74 9.46
N GLU A 307 -5.82 -8.80 8.82
CA GLU A 307 -5.06 -9.88 9.46
C GLU A 307 -3.74 -9.32 10.01
N ARG A 308 -3.36 -9.81 11.19
CA ARG A 308 -2.19 -9.32 11.92
C ARG A 308 -1.27 -10.47 12.33
N PRO A 309 0.04 -10.34 12.11
CA PRO A 309 1.03 -11.20 12.76
C PRO A 309 1.00 -10.99 14.28
N ALA A 310 1.44 -11.99 15.02
CA ALA A 310 1.52 -11.92 16.50
C ALA A 310 2.42 -10.78 17.00
N SER A 311 3.37 -10.31 16.18
CA SER A 311 4.29 -9.19 16.46
C SER A 311 3.63 -7.80 16.39
N VAL A 312 2.35 -7.70 16.04
CA VAL A 312 1.61 -6.44 15.95
C VAL A 312 0.67 -6.31 17.14
N LEU A 313 0.98 -5.38 18.03
CA LEU A 313 0.15 -5.04 19.19
C LEU A 313 -0.81 -3.90 18.83
N GLU A 314 -1.99 -3.91 19.44
CA GLU A 314 -3.08 -2.98 19.11
C GLU A 314 -3.32 -1.99 20.25
N VAL A 315 -3.41 -0.71 19.89
CA VAL A 315 -3.92 0.36 20.78
C VAL A 315 -5.09 1.04 20.05
N GLU A 316 -6.29 0.53 20.23
CA GLU A 316 -7.50 1.00 19.54
C GLU A 316 -7.78 2.49 19.74
N THR A 317 -7.63 2.97 20.96
CA THR A 317 -7.77 4.40 21.28
C THR A 317 -6.42 4.88 21.79
N PRO A 318 -5.72 5.75 21.04
CA PRO A 318 -4.42 6.28 21.44
C PRO A 318 -4.46 7.01 22.77
N ASP A 319 -3.63 6.54 23.69
CA ASP A 319 -3.37 7.07 25.02
C ASP A 319 -1.89 6.86 25.34
N VAL A 320 -1.24 7.84 25.94
CA VAL A 320 0.22 7.84 26.18
C VAL A 320 0.65 6.60 26.94
N GLN A 321 -0.01 6.28 28.05
CA GLN A 321 0.36 5.15 28.88
C GLN A 321 0.18 3.81 28.13
N ARG A 322 -0.93 3.63 27.40
CA ARG A 322 -1.19 2.41 26.62
C ARG A 322 -0.18 2.23 25.48
N ILE A 323 0.23 3.32 24.85
CA ILE A 323 1.26 3.29 23.79
C ILE A 323 2.60 2.88 24.39
N THR A 324 3.02 3.50 25.51
CA THR A 324 4.25 3.16 26.23
C THR A 324 4.28 1.68 26.64
N GLU A 325 3.22 1.19 27.27
CA GLU A 325 3.10 -0.23 27.68
C GLU A 325 3.14 -1.18 26.46
N ALA A 326 2.51 -0.81 25.35
CA ALA A 326 2.52 -1.60 24.12
C ALA A 326 3.91 -1.63 23.48
N ILE A 327 4.64 -0.51 23.47
CA ILE A 327 6.03 -0.45 22.98
C ILE A 327 6.94 -1.34 23.81
N GLU A 328 6.86 -1.26 25.15
CA GLU A 328 7.66 -2.11 26.05
C GLU A 328 7.39 -3.60 25.81
N LYS A 329 6.13 -3.98 25.67
CA LYS A 329 5.73 -5.36 25.35
C LYS A 329 6.23 -5.78 23.97
N ALA A 330 6.14 -4.88 22.97
CA ALA A 330 6.60 -5.16 21.63
C ALA A 330 8.11 -5.42 21.58
N ILE A 331 8.90 -4.58 22.25
CA ILE A 331 10.38 -4.70 22.30
C ILE A 331 10.81 -5.95 23.11
N ALA A 332 10.14 -6.25 24.21
CA ALA A 332 10.46 -7.41 25.06
C ALA A 332 9.92 -8.73 24.51
N GLY A 333 8.97 -8.68 23.57
CA GLY A 333 8.25 -9.83 23.07
C GLY A 333 9.11 -10.77 22.24
N LYS A 334 8.81 -12.09 22.36
CA LYS A 334 9.23 -13.10 21.40
C LYS A 334 7.98 -13.58 20.69
N PHE A 335 7.89 -13.27 19.42
CA PHE A 335 6.69 -13.54 18.64
C PHE A 335 6.93 -14.78 17.77
N GLU A 336 6.09 -15.79 17.97
CA GLU A 336 6.08 -17.02 17.17
C GLU A 336 4.84 -16.99 16.25
N GLY A 337 4.95 -17.60 15.09
CA GLY A 337 3.86 -17.74 14.13
C GLY A 337 4.25 -17.32 12.71
N GLY A 338 3.43 -17.77 11.77
CA GLY A 338 3.61 -17.41 10.36
C GLY A 338 3.16 -15.99 10.05
N HIS A 339 3.72 -15.42 9.02
CA HIS A 339 3.29 -14.13 8.49
C HIS A 339 2.06 -14.33 7.58
N PRO A 340 0.88 -13.74 7.87
CA PRO A 340 -0.35 -14.01 7.12
C PRO A 340 -0.26 -13.59 5.64
N TYR A 341 0.61 -12.63 5.33
CA TYR A 341 0.81 -12.11 3.97
C TYR A 341 1.84 -12.90 3.14
N GLY A 342 2.27 -14.08 3.63
CA GLY A 342 3.17 -14.98 2.91
C GLY A 342 4.65 -14.80 3.26
N SER A 343 5.52 -15.35 2.39
CA SER A 343 6.99 -15.40 2.59
C SER A 343 7.78 -14.85 1.39
N GLY A 344 7.21 -13.92 0.64
CA GLY A 344 7.83 -13.36 -0.57
C GLY A 344 7.59 -14.18 -1.85
N GLY A 345 8.11 -13.68 -2.96
CA GLY A 345 7.96 -14.28 -4.29
C GLY A 345 6.57 -14.10 -4.93
N THR A 346 5.78 -13.19 -4.43
CA THR A 346 4.40 -12.89 -4.88
C THR A 346 4.38 -12.43 -6.34
N GLY A 347 5.27 -11.51 -6.71
CA GLY A 347 5.34 -11.01 -8.09
C GLY A 347 5.58 -12.14 -9.10
N ARG A 348 6.46 -13.08 -8.78
CA ARG A 348 6.73 -14.24 -9.64
C ARG A 348 5.51 -15.15 -9.76
N ARG A 349 4.79 -15.41 -8.65
CA ARG A 349 3.56 -16.21 -8.70
C ARG A 349 2.48 -15.54 -9.56
N ILE A 350 2.31 -14.22 -9.42
CA ILE A 350 1.37 -13.45 -10.25
C ILE A 350 1.75 -13.54 -11.72
N ALA A 351 3.02 -13.30 -12.08
CA ALA A 351 3.49 -13.38 -13.46
C ALA A 351 3.30 -14.79 -14.06
N THR A 352 3.60 -15.85 -13.31
CA THR A 352 3.35 -17.23 -13.72
C THR A 352 1.87 -17.48 -14.02
N LEU A 353 0.98 -17.10 -13.11
CA LEU A 353 -0.47 -17.26 -13.30
C LEU A 353 -0.99 -16.44 -14.50
N LEU A 354 -0.46 -15.24 -14.72
CA LEU A 354 -0.79 -14.42 -15.88
C LEU A 354 -0.23 -15.00 -17.20
N GLY A 355 0.89 -15.73 -17.14
CA GLY A 355 1.55 -16.38 -18.28
C GLY A 355 0.93 -17.70 -18.69
N GLU A 356 0.14 -18.36 -17.83
CA GLU A 356 -0.52 -19.61 -18.15
C GLU A 356 -1.31 -19.52 -19.46
N SER A 357 -1.08 -20.50 -20.36
CA SER A 357 -1.56 -20.46 -21.75
C SER A 357 -3.09 -20.45 -21.87
N ARG A 358 -3.79 -20.88 -20.83
CA ARG A 358 -5.25 -20.84 -20.72
C ARG A 358 -5.64 -19.99 -19.51
N LEU A 359 -5.69 -18.66 -19.69
CA LEU A 359 -6.60 -17.88 -18.88
C LEU A 359 -8.02 -18.26 -19.31
N GLU A 360 -8.60 -19.29 -18.67
CA GLU A 360 -10.00 -19.68 -18.90
C GLU A 360 -10.97 -18.66 -18.30
N VAL A 361 -10.70 -17.38 -18.57
CA VAL A 361 -11.48 -16.26 -18.03
C VAL A 361 -12.13 -15.54 -19.19
N SER A 362 -13.47 -15.57 -19.20
CA SER A 362 -14.26 -14.80 -20.15
C SER A 362 -14.29 -13.32 -19.75
N PRO A 363 -14.12 -12.37 -20.71
CA PRO A 363 -14.37 -10.95 -20.43
C PRO A 363 -15.80 -10.67 -19.95
N ARG A 364 -16.74 -11.56 -20.24
CA ARG A 364 -18.08 -11.54 -19.64
C ARG A 364 -18.03 -12.18 -18.27
N LYS A 365 -17.93 -11.35 -17.25
CA LYS A 365 -17.94 -11.81 -15.87
C LYS A 365 -19.29 -12.47 -15.52
N ARG A 366 -19.23 -13.62 -14.85
CA ARG A 366 -20.40 -14.32 -14.29
C ARG A 366 -20.15 -14.52 -12.79
N ASN A 367 -21.20 -14.38 -11.99
CA ASN A 367 -21.15 -14.74 -10.58
C ASN A 367 -21.36 -16.24 -10.42
N ALA A 368 -20.76 -16.83 -9.38
CA ALA A 368 -20.82 -18.25 -9.07
C ALA A 368 -21.91 -18.60 -8.05
N PHE A 369 -23.02 -17.84 -8.01
CA PHE A 369 -24.19 -18.13 -7.16
C PHE A 369 -25.45 -18.28 -7.95
#